data_a28bcb8c6a32378e249984d0b98d4e58
#
_entry.id   a28bcb8c6a32378e249984d0b98d4e58
#
_cell.length_a   1.000
_cell.length_b   1.000
_cell.length_c   1.000
_cell.angle_alpha   90.00
_cell.angle_beta   90.00
_cell.angle_gamma   90.00
#
_symmetry.space_group_name_H-M   'P 1'
#
loop_
_entity.id
_entity.type
_entity.pdbx_description
1 polymer ?
#
loop_
_entity_poly.entity_id
_entity_poly.type
_entity_poly.pdbx_seq_one_letter_code
_entity_poly.pdbx_strand_id
1 'polypeptide(L)'
;ADGVDYAIEIKGNLTDKDEIERALKQIESVKKLTRVRNGLIWDKDKNEYTYKIPTIIFAENTYSNIENLIEVILNYYKENKIKRIHQFDIIVAGDYTIVNSCKGQISFNDVRGIFFEKTDKKTLAVLLFLMANMPLVHPTYNENIYNIYLDKIFTNASYRDDWNKFLEDIENS
;
A
#
# COMPACT_ATOMS: atom_id res chain seq x y z
N ALA A 1 15.58 6.42 10.11
CA ALA A 1 14.68 5.30 10.47
C ALA A 1 15.31 3.94 10.10
N ASP A 2 16.59 3.75 10.51
CA ASP A 2 17.30 2.51 10.23
C ASP A 2 16.76 1.38 11.10
N GLY A 3 16.61 0.17 10.51
CA GLY A 3 16.11 -1.01 11.21
C GLY A 3 14.59 -1.11 11.33
N VAL A 4 13.82 -0.26 10.63
CA VAL A 4 12.38 -0.39 10.53
C VAL A 4 12.02 -1.04 9.21
N ASP A 5 11.50 -2.27 9.25
CA ASP A 5 11.07 -3.00 8.05
C ASP A 5 9.67 -2.56 7.60
N TYR A 6 8.74 -2.39 8.53
CA TYR A 6 7.36 -1.94 8.28
C TYR A 6 6.86 -1.02 9.38
N ALA A 7 5.83 -0.23 9.07
CA ALA A 7 5.00 0.43 10.06
C ALA A 7 3.55 -0.03 9.90
N ILE A 8 2.93 -0.42 10.99
CA ILE A 8 1.55 -0.89 11.02
C ILE A 8 0.73 0.04 11.90
N GLU A 9 -0.28 0.66 11.33
CA GLU A 9 -1.32 1.39 12.05
C GLU A 9 -2.49 0.46 12.34
N ILE A 10 -2.86 0.31 13.60
CA ILE A 10 -3.94 -0.60 14.02
C ILE A 10 -5.16 0.22 14.43
N LYS A 11 -6.31 -0.14 13.88
CA LYS A 11 -7.62 0.47 14.17
C LYS A 11 -8.65 -0.62 14.53
N GLY A 12 -9.53 -0.32 15.44
CA GLY A 12 -10.70 -1.17 15.69
C GLY A 12 -11.74 -1.08 14.57
N ASN A 13 -11.86 0.11 13.97
CA ASN A 13 -12.90 0.39 13.00
C ASN A 13 -12.45 1.43 11.96
N LEU A 14 -12.79 1.18 10.69
CA LEU A 14 -12.61 2.10 9.55
C LEU A 14 -13.95 2.36 8.83
N THR A 15 -15.00 2.66 9.58
CA THR A 15 -16.30 3.11 9.05
C THR A 15 -16.58 4.58 9.32
N ASP A 16 -15.72 5.23 10.10
CA ASP A 16 -15.79 6.64 10.42
C ASP A 16 -14.74 7.42 9.63
N LYS A 17 -15.18 8.50 8.97
CA LYS A 17 -14.32 9.31 8.11
C LYS A 17 -13.13 9.89 8.88
N ASP A 18 -13.37 10.40 10.09
CA ASP A 18 -12.32 11.06 10.88
C ASP A 18 -11.25 10.05 11.33
N GLU A 19 -11.66 8.81 11.67
CA GLU A 19 -10.72 7.74 12.01
C GLU A 19 -9.90 7.28 10.80
N ILE A 20 -10.51 7.23 9.62
CA ILE A 20 -9.82 6.90 8.36
C ILE A 20 -8.78 7.99 8.06
N GLU A 21 -9.18 9.25 8.07
CA GLU A 21 -8.28 10.38 7.80
C GLU A 21 -7.15 10.45 8.82
N ARG A 22 -7.42 10.15 10.10
CA ARG A 22 -6.39 10.07 11.14
C ARG A 22 -5.38 8.95 10.86
N ALA A 23 -5.85 7.76 10.43
CA ALA A 23 -4.96 6.68 10.04
C ALA A 23 -4.09 7.07 8.85
N LEU A 24 -4.69 7.65 7.81
CA LEU A 24 -3.96 8.11 6.61
C LEU A 24 -2.91 9.16 6.93
N LYS A 25 -3.21 10.11 7.81
CA LYS A 25 -2.27 11.14 8.28
C LYS A 25 -1.09 10.54 9.06
N GLN A 26 -1.34 9.50 9.86
CA GLN A 26 -0.27 8.77 10.55
C GLN A 26 0.64 8.04 9.55
N ILE A 27 0.06 7.36 8.57
CA ILE A 27 0.80 6.72 7.47
C ILE A 27 1.64 7.76 6.72
N GLU A 28 1.06 8.90 6.35
CA GLU A 28 1.78 9.98 5.68
C GLU A 28 2.99 10.45 6.50
N SER A 29 2.86 10.58 7.81
CA SER A 29 3.98 10.98 8.68
C SER A 29 5.12 9.97 8.65
N VAL A 30 4.81 8.67 8.63
CA VAL A 30 5.81 7.60 8.48
C VAL A 30 6.44 7.63 7.10
N LYS A 31 5.66 7.83 6.05
CA LYS A 31 6.16 7.91 4.66
C LYS A 31 7.07 9.11 4.40
N LYS A 32 7.00 10.16 5.21
CA LYS A 32 7.95 11.29 5.17
C LYS A 32 9.34 10.91 5.70
N LEU A 33 9.45 9.85 6.50
CA LEU A 33 10.72 9.33 6.95
C LEU A 33 11.45 8.61 5.81
N THR A 34 12.77 8.70 5.80
CA THR A 34 13.62 8.01 4.83
C THR A 34 14.45 6.97 5.55
N ARG A 35 14.54 5.76 4.99
CA ARG A 35 15.46 4.74 5.44
C ARG A 35 16.84 5.00 4.81
N VAL A 36 17.89 4.94 5.60
CA VAL A 36 19.26 4.91 5.08
C VAL A 36 19.57 3.45 4.78
N ARG A 37 19.82 3.12 3.51
CA ARG A 37 20.41 1.84 3.13
C ARG A 37 21.90 1.90 3.41
N ASN A 38 22.43 1.02 4.25
CA ASN A 38 23.84 0.89 4.45
C ASN A 38 24.56 0.53 3.13
N GLY A 39 25.21 1.48 2.53
CA GLY A 39 26.46 1.37 1.79
C GLY A 39 26.50 0.69 0.43
N LEU A 40 25.48 -0.02 -0.02
CA LEU A 40 25.54 -0.78 -1.29
C LEU A 40 24.37 -0.44 -2.22
N ILE A 41 24.28 0.82 -2.61
CA ILE A 41 23.39 1.22 -3.72
C ILE A 41 24.20 1.12 -5.00
N TRP A 42 24.12 -0.02 -5.65
CA TRP A 42 24.67 -0.21 -7.00
C TRP A 42 23.68 0.10 -8.11
N ASP A 43 22.46 0.56 -7.78
CA ASP A 43 21.42 0.78 -8.77
C ASP A 43 21.34 2.26 -9.12
N LYS A 44 21.58 2.56 -10.40
CA LYS A 44 21.46 3.91 -10.97
C LYS A 44 20.02 4.38 -11.09
N ASP A 45 19.05 3.45 -11.00
CA ASP A 45 17.63 3.75 -10.96
C ASP A 45 17.18 4.00 -9.52
N LYS A 46 17.37 5.22 -9.08
CA LYS A 46 16.91 5.71 -7.77
C LYS A 46 15.38 5.75 -7.75
N ASN A 47 14.76 4.60 -7.53
CA ASN A 47 13.35 4.57 -7.24
C ASN A 47 13.14 5.08 -5.80
N GLU A 48 12.63 6.30 -5.66
CA GLU A 48 12.41 6.95 -4.36
C GLU A 48 11.55 6.10 -3.41
N TYR A 49 10.66 5.27 -3.94
CA TYR A 49 9.80 4.37 -3.15
C TYR A 49 10.59 3.34 -2.34
N THR A 50 11.74 2.88 -2.81
CA THR A 50 12.55 1.88 -2.09
C THR A 50 13.16 2.41 -0.79
N TYR A 51 13.23 3.74 -0.63
CA TYR A 51 13.71 4.38 0.58
C TYR A 51 12.61 4.68 1.60
N LYS A 52 11.35 4.45 1.23
CA LYS A 52 10.22 4.67 2.13
C LYS A 52 9.96 3.42 2.97
N ILE A 53 9.52 3.65 4.21
CA ILE A 53 9.07 2.57 5.07
C ILE A 53 7.76 2.03 4.52
N PRO A 54 7.65 0.71 4.22
CA PRO A 54 6.38 0.09 3.88
C PRO A 54 5.36 0.28 5.00
N THR A 55 4.13 0.60 4.64
CA THR A 55 3.09 0.95 5.60
C THR A 55 1.85 0.10 5.42
N ILE A 56 1.27 -0.31 6.53
CA ILE A 56 0.09 -1.15 6.60
C ILE A 56 -0.92 -0.48 7.52
N ILE A 57 -2.19 -0.42 7.12
CA ILE A 57 -3.29 -0.14 8.02
C ILE A 57 -4.03 -1.45 8.25
N PHE A 58 -4.18 -1.85 9.51
CA PHE A 58 -4.93 -3.04 9.89
C PHE A 58 -6.14 -2.62 10.72
N ALA A 59 -7.35 -3.04 10.28
CA ALA A 59 -8.59 -2.76 11.00
C ALA A 59 -9.45 -4.01 11.10
N GLU A 60 -10.07 -4.19 12.27
CA GLU A 60 -10.99 -5.30 12.50
C GLU A 60 -12.28 -5.14 11.69
N ASN A 61 -12.79 -3.91 11.59
CA ASN A 61 -14.06 -3.60 10.93
C ASN A 61 -13.90 -2.52 9.87
N THR A 62 -14.75 -2.59 8.83
CA THR A 62 -14.84 -1.60 7.77
C THR A 62 -16.27 -1.49 7.25
N TYR A 63 -16.50 -0.63 6.26
CA TYR A 63 -17.78 -0.54 5.56
C TYR A 63 -18.20 -1.89 4.97
N SER A 64 -19.49 -2.16 4.95
CA SER A 64 -20.06 -3.32 4.25
C SER A 64 -19.78 -3.30 2.74
N ASN A 65 -19.74 -2.10 2.15
CA ASN A 65 -19.25 -1.89 0.80
C ASN A 65 -17.84 -1.25 0.88
N ILE A 66 -16.84 -1.98 0.46
CA ILE A 66 -15.43 -1.55 0.51
C ILE A 66 -15.15 -0.32 -0.37
N GLU A 67 -15.93 -0.10 -1.43
CA GLU A 67 -15.78 1.07 -2.29
C GLU A 67 -15.99 2.37 -1.52
N ASN A 68 -16.85 2.37 -0.49
CA ASN A 68 -17.02 3.55 0.37
C ASN A 68 -15.73 3.91 1.10
N LEU A 69 -14.98 2.91 1.62
CA LEU A 69 -13.67 3.15 2.22
C LEU A 69 -12.70 3.72 1.19
N ILE A 70 -12.66 3.14 0.00
CA ILE A 70 -11.78 3.58 -1.08
C ILE A 70 -12.09 5.03 -1.48
N GLU A 71 -13.38 5.39 -1.59
CA GLU A 71 -13.78 6.77 -1.91
C GLU A 71 -13.33 7.77 -0.84
N VAL A 72 -13.47 7.44 0.44
CA VAL A 72 -12.98 8.30 1.53
C VAL A 72 -11.47 8.51 1.41
N ILE A 73 -10.72 7.43 1.16
CA ILE A 73 -9.26 7.49 0.97
C ILE A 73 -8.90 8.37 -0.23
N LEU A 74 -9.55 8.16 -1.38
CA LEU A 74 -9.32 8.93 -2.60
C LEU A 74 -9.58 10.43 -2.38
N ASN A 75 -10.69 10.76 -1.74
CA ASN A 75 -11.07 12.14 -1.45
C ASN A 75 -10.04 12.80 -0.52
N TYR A 76 -9.63 12.11 0.55
CA TYR A 76 -8.58 12.60 1.44
C TYR A 76 -7.29 12.94 0.70
N TYR A 77 -6.82 12.04 -0.16
CA TYR A 77 -5.59 12.26 -0.91
C TYR A 77 -5.72 13.38 -1.96
N LYS A 78 -6.89 13.53 -2.59
CA LYS A 78 -7.19 14.64 -3.51
C LYS A 78 -7.19 15.99 -2.80
N GLU A 79 -7.97 16.10 -1.72
CA GLU A 79 -8.14 17.34 -0.96
C GLU A 79 -6.82 17.83 -0.38
N ASN A 80 -5.98 16.90 0.09
CA ASN A 80 -4.70 17.21 0.72
C ASN A 80 -3.51 17.17 -0.25
N LYS A 81 -3.72 16.89 -1.54
CA LYS A 81 -2.67 16.78 -2.58
C LYS A 81 -1.53 15.84 -2.18
N ILE A 82 -1.85 14.68 -1.60
CA ILE A 82 -0.87 13.74 -1.10
C ILE A 82 -0.25 12.96 -2.25
N LYS A 83 1.04 13.17 -2.47
CA LYS A 83 1.81 12.45 -3.50
C LYS A 83 1.79 10.94 -3.22
N ARG A 84 1.80 10.13 -4.28
CA ARG A 84 1.75 8.67 -4.18
C ARG A 84 2.81 8.08 -3.26
N ILE A 85 4.01 8.62 -3.29
CA ILE A 85 5.13 8.19 -2.45
C ILE A 85 4.84 8.31 -0.94
N HIS A 86 3.84 9.10 -0.55
CA HIS A 86 3.41 9.30 0.83
C HIS A 86 2.10 8.59 1.18
N GLN A 87 1.56 7.78 0.25
CA GLN A 87 0.33 7.03 0.47
C GLN A 87 0.60 5.67 1.10
N PHE A 88 -0.46 4.98 1.57
CA PHE A 88 -0.35 3.63 2.12
C PHE A 88 0.14 2.62 1.07
N ASP A 89 0.64 1.48 1.53
CA ASP A 89 0.96 0.34 0.67
C ASP A 89 -0.10 -0.74 0.75
N ILE A 90 -0.53 -1.11 1.97
CA ILE A 90 -1.55 -2.13 2.20
C ILE A 90 -2.56 -1.61 3.22
N ILE A 91 -3.84 -1.91 2.98
CA ILE A 91 -4.90 -1.85 3.99
C ILE A 91 -5.52 -3.23 4.09
N VAL A 92 -5.62 -3.73 5.32
CA VAL A 92 -6.41 -4.90 5.67
C VAL A 92 -7.54 -4.41 6.56
N ALA A 93 -8.78 -4.55 6.10
CA ALA A 93 -9.93 -4.04 6.82
C ALA A 93 -11.10 -5.03 6.73
N GLY A 94 -11.46 -5.62 7.88
CA GLY A 94 -12.43 -6.70 7.93
C GLY A 94 -12.01 -7.87 7.02
N ASP A 95 -12.86 -8.23 6.10
CA ASP A 95 -12.64 -9.32 5.14
C ASP A 95 -11.88 -8.89 3.87
N TYR A 96 -11.43 -7.65 3.78
CA TYR A 96 -10.84 -7.10 2.56
C TYR A 96 -9.36 -6.82 2.69
N THR A 97 -8.66 -7.03 1.59
CA THR A 97 -7.28 -6.58 1.40
C THR A 97 -7.23 -5.58 0.25
N ILE A 98 -6.64 -4.43 0.50
CA ILE A 98 -6.45 -3.34 -0.47
C ILE A 98 -4.95 -3.12 -0.62
N VAL A 99 -4.46 -3.08 -1.85
CA VAL A 99 -3.05 -2.87 -2.17
C VAL A 99 -2.90 -1.67 -3.09
N ASN A 100 -2.04 -0.74 -2.71
CA ASN A 100 -1.65 0.38 -3.57
C ASN A 100 -0.43 -0.03 -4.39
N SER A 101 -0.67 -0.55 -5.59
CA SER A 101 0.38 -1.02 -6.47
C SER A 101 1.19 0.12 -7.05
N CYS A 102 2.50 0.10 -6.85
CA CYS A 102 3.41 1.04 -7.47
C CYS A 102 4.77 0.41 -7.74
N LYS A 103 5.45 0.89 -8.78
CA LYS A 103 6.79 0.42 -9.15
C LYS A 103 7.77 0.65 -8.00
N GLY A 104 8.46 -0.41 -7.58
CA GLY A 104 9.50 -0.34 -6.55
C GLY A 104 9.07 -0.69 -5.14
N GLN A 105 7.77 -0.96 -4.89
CA GLN A 105 7.28 -1.53 -3.62
C GLN A 105 6.48 -2.80 -3.90
N ILE A 106 5.16 -2.69 -3.99
CA ILE A 106 4.31 -3.80 -4.40
C ILE A 106 3.82 -3.47 -5.80
N SER A 107 4.12 -4.32 -6.78
CA SER A 107 3.68 -4.12 -8.16
C SER A 107 2.98 -5.36 -8.67
N PHE A 108 1.80 -5.16 -9.27
CA PHE A 108 1.08 -6.18 -10.00
C PHE A 108 1.30 -5.96 -11.50
N ASN A 109 2.09 -6.83 -12.16
CA ASN A 109 2.32 -6.78 -13.61
C ASN A 109 2.63 -5.37 -14.15
N ASP A 110 3.41 -4.59 -13.40
CA ASP A 110 3.71 -3.18 -13.69
C ASP A 110 2.49 -2.25 -13.77
N VAL A 111 1.31 -2.72 -13.37
CA VAL A 111 0.10 -1.89 -13.30
C VAL A 111 0.13 -1.06 -12.04
N ARG A 112 -0.10 0.25 -12.21
CA ARG A 112 -0.19 1.19 -11.10
C ARG A 112 -1.66 1.39 -10.72
N GLY A 113 -1.96 1.40 -9.42
CA GLY A 113 -3.31 1.69 -8.94
C GLY A 113 -3.68 1.01 -7.64
N ILE A 114 -4.92 1.17 -7.23
CA ILE A 114 -5.47 0.50 -6.07
C ILE A 114 -6.18 -0.77 -6.52
N PHE A 115 -5.73 -1.90 -5.98
CA PHE A 115 -6.36 -3.20 -6.12
C PHE A 115 -7.01 -3.58 -4.80
N PHE A 116 -8.17 -4.17 -4.86
CA PHE A 116 -8.85 -4.66 -3.66
C PHE A 116 -9.60 -5.96 -3.94
N GLU A 117 -9.59 -6.82 -2.95
CA GLU A 117 -10.30 -8.10 -3.02
C GLU A 117 -10.85 -8.49 -1.66
N LYS A 118 -11.96 -9.22 -1.67
CA LYS A 118 -12.51 -9.87 -0.50
C LYS A 118 -11.73 -11.15 -0.20
N THR A 119 -10.90 -11.11 0.81
CA THR A 119 -9.99 -12.21 1.18
C THR A 119 -10.57 -13.12 2.29
N ASP A 120 -11.65 -12.71 2.93
CA ASP A 120 -12.38 -13.47 3.96
C ASP A 120 -11.43 -14.11 5.00
N LYS A 121 -11.59 -15.39 5.27
CA LYS A 121 -10.76 -16.15 6.23
C LYS A 121 -9.28 -16.23 5.88
N LYS A 122 -8.89 -15.84 4.66
CA LYS A 122 -7.50 -15.85 4.19
C LYS A 122 -6.79 -14.51 4.45
N THR A 123 -7.50 -13.50 4.94
CA THR A 123 -7.00 -12.11 5.07
C THR A 123 -5.65 -12.04 5.80
N LEU A 124 -5.52 -12.72 6.94
CA LEU A 124 -4.24 -12.74 7.67
C LEU A 124 -3.12 -13.45 6.89
N ALA A 125 -3.42 -14.56 6.24
CA ALA A 125 -2.43 -15.28 5.42
C ALA A 125 -1.98 -14.44 4.23
N VAL A 126 -2.90 -13.71 3.58
CA VAL A 126 -2.59 -12.77 2.50
C VAL A 126 -1.71 -11.64 3.02
N LEU A 127 -2.04 -11.05 4.17
CA LEU A 127 -1.22 -10.00 4.78
C LEU A 127 0.21 -10.48 5.05
N LEU A 128 0.37 -11.63 5.70
CA LEU A 128 1.68 -12.20 6.02
C LEU A 128 2.48 -12.51 4.75
N PHE A 129 1.81 -13.00 3.69
CA PHE A 129 2.42 -13.22 2.40
C PHE A 129 2.89 -11.90 1.77
N LEU A 130 2.06 -10.87 1.75
CA LEU A 130 2.42 -9.54 1.25
C LEU A 130 3.59 -8.95 2.03
N MET A 131 3.58 -9.04 3.36
CA MET A 131 4.68 -8.57 4.21
C MET A 131 5.99 -9.30 3.90
N ALA A 132 5.96 -10.62 3.75
CA ALA A 132 7.14 -11.43 3.44
C ALA A 132 7.76 -11.10 2.08
N ASN A 133 6.98 -10.50 1.17
CA ASN A 133 7.40 -10.15 -0.18
C ASN A 133 7.56 -8.64 -0.40
N MET A 134 7.36 -7.82 0.62
CA MET A 134 7.72 -6.41 0.55
C MET A 134 9.24 -6.24 0.41
N PRO A 135 9.69 -5.23 -0.35
CA PRO A 135 11.12 -4.99 -0.50
C PRO A 135 11.75 -4.69 0.86
N LEU A 136 12.37 -5.70 1.42
CA LEU A 136 13.25 -5.56 2.57
C LEU A 136 14.56 -4.87 2.14
N VAL A 137 15.32 -4.43 3.11
CA VAL A 137 16.63 -3.78 2.88
C VAL A 137 17.61 -4.67 2.10
N HIS A 138 17.34 -5.98 2.00
CA HIS A 138 18.09 -6.96 1.21
C HIS A 138 17.20 -7.69 0.21
N PRO A 139 17.28 -7.38 -1.10
CA PRO A 139 16.54 -8.13 -2.12
C PRO A 139 17.19 -9.51 -2.31
N THR A 140 16.60 -10.55 -1.75
CA THR A 140 17.03 -11.95 -1.97
C THR A 140 15.96 -12.79 -2.68
N TYR A 141 14.91 -12.18 -3.23
CA TYR A 141 13.77 -12.92 -3.78
C TYR A 141 13.63 -12.80 -5.29
N ASN A 142 13.24 -13.94 -5.88
CA ASN A 142 12.95 -14.07 -7.31
C ASN A 142 11.56 -13.45 -7.59
N GLU A 143 11.52 -12.33 -8.29
CA GLU A 143 10.30 -11.59 -8.65
C GLU A 143 9.25 -12.47 -9.35
N ASN A 144 9.67 -13.50 -10.12
CA ASN A 144 8.75 -14.38 -10.83
C ASN A 144 7.87 -15.22 -9.89
N ILE A 145 8.39 -15.67 -8.75
CA ILE A 145 7.63 -16.46 -7.78
C ILE A 145 6.57 -15.58 -7.12
N TYR A 146 6.93 -14.35 -6.80
CA TYR A 146 6.05 -13.36 -6.19
C TYR A 146 4.83 -13.06 -7.07
N ASN A 147 5.05 -12.76 -8.35
CA ASN A 147 3.98 -12.47 -9.29
C ASN A 147 3.01 -13.64 -9.48
N ILE A 148 3.51 -14.89 -9.59
CA ILE A 148 2.68 -16.09 -9.70
C ILE A 148 1.72 -16.25 -8.49
N TYR A 149 2.18 -15.95 -7.29
CA TYR A 149 1.33 -16.04 -6.09
C TYR A 149 0.33 -14.89 -6.00
N LEU A 150 0.73 -13.66 -6.34
CA LEU A 150 -0.16 -12.52 -6.38
C LEU A 150 -1.28 -12.70 -7.39
N ASP A 151 -0.98 -13.16 -8.59
CA ASP A 151 -1.99 -13.47 -9.62
C ASP A 151 -3.02 -14.48 -9.13
N LYS A 152 -2.59 -15.49 -8.35
CA LYS A 152 -3.51 -16.47 -7.77
C LYS A 152 -4.35 -15.93 -6.62
N ILE A 153 -3.81 -15.02 -5.82
CA ILE A 153 -4.52 -14.43 -4.69
C ILE A 153 -5.53 -13.39 -5.18
N PHE A 154 -5.13 -12.59 -6.17
CA PHE A 154 -5.92 -11.48 -6.69
C PHE A 154 -6.55 -11.76 -8.06
N THR A 155 -6.87 -13.03 -8.34
CA THR A 155 -7.48 -13.45 -9.64
C THR A 155 -8.78 -12.70 -9.95
N ASN A 156 -9.54 -12.31 -8.93
CA ASN A 156 -10.80 -11.57 -9.05
C ASN A 156 -10.70 -10.15 -8.47
N ALA A 157 -9.49 -9.64 -8.31
CA ALA A 157 -9.31 -8.31 -7.73
C ALA A 157 -10.00 -7.24 -8.59
N SER A 158 -10.76 -6.40 -7.94
CA SER A 158 -11.30 -5.20 -8.57
C SER A 158 -10.24 -4.11 -8.63
N TYR A 159 -10.30 -3.32 -9.69
CA TYR A 159 -9.34 -2.27 -9.97
C TYR A 159 -10.04 -0.94 -10.24
N ARG A 160 -9.50 0.14 -9.71
CA ARG A 160 -10.00 1.50 -9.91
C ARG A 160 -9.09 2.25 -10.86
N ASP A 161 -9.59 2.51 -12.07
CA ASP A 161 -8.85 3.13 -13.17
C ASP A 161 -8.76 4.67 -13.07
N ASP A 162 -9.77 5.28 -12.44
CA ASP A 162 -9.84 6.73 -12.17
C ASP A 162 -8.70 7.24 -11.26
N TRP A 163 -8.08 6.34 -10.52
CA TRP A 163 -6.94 6.63 -9.66
C TRP A 163 -5.68 7.02 -10.42
N ASN A 164 -5.39 6.38 -11.52
CA ASN A 164 -4.20 6.69 -12.32
C ASN A 164 -4.26 8.11 -12.86
N LYS A 165 -5.42 8.54 -13.32
CA LYS A 165 -5.64 9.89 -13.84
C LYS A 165 -5.39 10.97 -12.79
N PHE A 166 -5.87 10.71 -11.57
CA PHE A 166 -5.62 11.58 -10.43
C PHE A 166 -4.13 11.65 -10.04
N LEU A 167 -3.42 10.52 -10.10
CA LEU A 167 -1.99 10.48 -9.77
C LEU A 167 -1.14 11.25 -10.79
N GLU A 168 -1.47 11.15 -12.08
CA GLU A 168 -0.81 11.93 -13.13
C GLU A 168 -0.99 13.43 -12.91
N ASP A 169 -2.18 13.86 -12.49
CA ASP A 169 -2.48 15.26 -12.19
C ASP A 169 -1.68 15.79 -10.98
N ILE A 170 -1.43 14.97 -9.97
CA ILE A 170 -0.62 15.35 -8.78
C ILE A 170 0.89 15.32 -9.08
N GLU A 171 1.36 14.34 -9.85
CA GLU A 171 2.79 14.22 -10.17
C GLU A 171 3.27 15.32 -11.11
N ASN A 172 2.36 15.90 -11.92
CA ASN A 172 2.62 16.99 -12.86
C ASN A 172 2.39 18.39 -12.27
N SER A 173 1.93 18.51 -11.04
CA SER A 173 1.68 19.77 -10.33
C SER A 173 2.78 20.07 -9.29
#